data_14ef46ed5a2cb4f49747f21e2945b7d3
#
_entry.id   14ef46ed5a2cb4f49747f21e2945b7d3
#
_cell.length_a   1.000
_cell.length_b   1.000
_cell.length_c   1.000
_cell.angle_alpha   90.00
_cell.angle_beta   90.00
_cell.angle_gamma   90.00
#
_symmetry.space_group_name_H-M   'P 1'
#
loop_
_entity.id
_entity.type
_entity.pdbx_description
1 polymer ?
#
loop_
_entity_poly.entity_id
_entity_poly.type
_entity_poly.pdbx_seq_one_letter_code
_entity_poly.pdbx_strand_id
1 'polypeptide(L)'
;RVDLTSGWTHREKTDPAYMLNVIGGRGLNSTRLYEELQRDCDPLTPENMLLIGVGPLTGTLLSASAFMTISGKSPLTGILGDSAAGGFFGAELKQAGYDQVLMTGRCQKPSYLYIADDCIEIRNASHLWGKDIWQTTATIRKDLNDNAVQVAAIGPAGENLVKYATVACNNSRMCGRTGMGCLFGSKHLKAVAVRGRGRLTVADSLGYLNLCRELDHKIMTHPEYEKRNSLGSTLLMTALNGIGILPTDHFQQGLCDYVDRVSGETLAEKFKVKNKSCFNCNLHCSR
;
A
#
# COMPACT_ATOMS: atom_id res chain seq x y z
N ARG A 1 3.31 15.38 9.00
CA ARG A 1 1.92 15.54 9.48
C ARG A 1 1.14 16.44 8.55
N VAL A 2 -0.11 16.11 8.30
CA VAL A 2 -1.03 16.90 7.46
C VAL A 2 -2.38 17.00 8.16
N ASP A 3 -2.87 18.22 8.39
CA ASP A 3 -4.25 18.45 8.78
C ASP A 3 -5.08 18.78 7.52
N LEU A 4 -5.95 17.86 7.14
CA LEU A 4 -6.78 17.97 5.93
C LEU A 4 -7.85 19.06 6.05
N THR A 5 -8.19 19.49 7.26
CA THR A 5 -9.22 20.54 7.48
C THR A 5 -8.63 21.92 7.23
N SER A 6 -7.48 22.21 7.82
CA SER A 6 -6.82 23.52 7.73
C SER A 6 -5.84 23.63 6.56
N GLY A 7 -5.40 22.50 6.02
CA GLY A 7 -4.31 22.46 5.03
C GLY A 7 -2.92 22.61 5.65
N TRP A 8 -2.83 22.62 7.00
CA TRP A 8 -1.53 22.73 7.67
C TRP A 8 -0.68 21.48 7.45
N THR A 9 0.60 21.69 7.18
CA THR A 9 1.59 20.63 7.02
C THR A 9 2.79 20.88 7.92
N HIS A 10 3.30 19.82 8.51
CA HIS A 10 4.51 19.89 9.35
C HIS A 10 5.42 18.69 9.09
N ARG A 11 6.70 18.98 8.92
CA ARG A 11 7.74 17.97 8.73
C ARG A 11 8.57 17.86 10.00
N GLU A 12 8.61 16.66 10.56
CA GLU A 12 9.42 16.36 11.74
C GLU A 12 10.45 15.27 11.40
N LYS A 13 11.62 15.34 12.03
CA LYS A 13 12.61 14.27 11.88
C LYS A 13 12.17 13.05 12.67
N THR A 14 12.26 11.88 12.06
CA THR A 14 12.08 10.63 12.78
C THR A 14 13.26 10.42 13.74
N ASP A 15 12.96 10.23 15.03
CA ASP A 15 13.98 9.93 16.02
C ASP A 15 14.59 8.54 15.78
N PRO A 16 15.91 8.40 15.54
CA PRO A 16 16.54 7.12 15.34
C PRO A 16 16.39 6.17 16.53
N ALA A 17 16.42 6.66 17.76
CA ALA A 17 16.24 5.84 18.96
C ALA A 17 14.82 5.27 19.04
N TYR A 18 13.81 6.06 18.66
CA TYR A 18 12.43 5.60 18.56
C TYR A 18 12.28 4.53 17.46
N MET A 19 12.92 4.73 16.31
CA MET A 19 12.89 3.77 15.19
C MET A 19 13.53 2.42 15.52
N LEU A 20 14.54 2.38 16.39
CA LEU A 20 15.12 1.11 16.86
C LEU A 20 14.11 0.24 17.59
N ASN A 21 13.13 0.84 18.28
CA ASN A 21 12.10 0.09 19.01
C ASN A 21 10.94 -0.36 18.11
N VAL A 22 10.58 0.41 17.08
CA VAL A 22 9.40 0.18 16.26
C VAL A 22 9.71 -0.26 14.83
N ILE A 23 10.97 -0.17 14.40
CA ILE A 23 11.53 -0.50 13.09
C ILE A 23 11.01 0.42 11.97
N GLY A 24 9.69 0.69 11.89
CA GLY A 24 9.04 1.50 10.87
C GLY A 24 7.75 0.86 10.37
N GLY A 25 7.18 1.40 9.28
CA GLY A 25 5.98 0.88 8.66
C GLY A 25 4.85 0.66 9.66
N ARG A 26 4.38 -0.58 9.77
CA ARG A 26 3.31 -0.96 10.72
C ARG A 26 3.65 -0.63 12.17
N GLY A 27 4.87 -0.92 12.61
CA GLY A 27 5.29 -0.63 13.99
C GLY A 27 5.16 0.86 14.31
N LEU A 28 5.70 1.71 13.44
CA LEU A 28 5.60 3.17 13.59
C LEU A 28 4.14 3.65 13.57
N ASN A 29 3.33 3.16 12.62
CA ASN A 29 1.92 3.54 12.54
C ASN A 29 1.13 3.12 13.78
N SER A 30 1.32 1.87 14.24
CA SER A 30 0.59 1.34 15.40
C SER A 30 0.92 2.09 16.69
N THR A 31 2.20 2.42 16.88
CA THR A 31 2.64 3.16 18.08
C THR A 31 2.07 4.59 18.06
N ARG A 32 2.10 5.27 16.92
CA ARG A 32 1.48 6.61 16.79
C ARG A 32 -0.02 6.58 17.06
N LEU A 33 -0.74 5.56 16.55
CA LEU A 33 -2.16 5.41 16.84
C LEU A 33 -2.41 5.14 18.32
N TYR A 34 -1.59 4.35 18.96
CA TYR A 34 -1.70 4.05 20.40
C TYR A 34 -1.46 5.28 21.28
N GLU A 35 -0.46 6.08 20.93
CA GLU A 35 -0.06 7.26 21.70
C GLU A 35 -0.98 8.48 21.51
N GLU A 36 -1.49 8.68 20.29
CA GLU A 36 -2.13 9.95 19.90
C GLU A 36 -3.63 9.85 19.62
N LEU A 37 -4.16 8.66 19.25
CA LEU A 37 -5.57 8.51 18.93
C LEU A 37 -6.40 8.27 20.20
N GLN A 38 -7.45 9.05 20.38
CA GLN A 38 -8.40 8.83 21.48
C GLN A 38 -9.11 7.47 21.33
N ARG A 39 -9.18 6.73 22.44
CA ARG A 39 -9.72 5.36 22.48
C ARG A 39 -11.13 5.27 21.88
N ASP A 40 -12.01 6.20 22.23
CA ASP A 40 -13.42 6.20 21.85
C ASP A 40 -13.71 6.96 20.56
N CYS A 41 -12.67 7.33 19.80
CA CYS A 41 -12.81 7.98 18.50
C CYS A 41 -13.68 7.14 17.55
N ASP A 42 -14.71 7.75 16.96
CA ASP A 42 -15.47 7.10 15.87
C ASP A 42 -14.58 7.00 14.62
N PRO A 43 -14.48 5.82 13.99
CA PRO A 43 -13.63 5.62 12.83
C PRO A 43 -13.89 6.54 11.63
N LEU A 44 -15.09 7.10 11.49
CA LEU A 44 -15.48 7.93 10.35
C LEU A 44 -15.37 9.43 10.61
N THR A 45 -14.96 9.83 11.81
CA THR A 45 -14.84 11.26 12.15
C THR A 45 -13.49 11.85 11.70
N PRO A 46 -13.38 13.17 11.62
CA PRO A 46 -12.13 13.87 11.27
C PRO A 46 -10.97 13.55 12.23
N GLU A 47 -11.26 13.27 13.49
CA GLU A 47 -10.29 12.99 14.55
C GLU A 47 -9.55 11.67 14.34
N ASN A 48 -10.17 10.68 13.66
CA ASN A 48 -9.47 9.46 13.32
C ASN A 48 -8.25 9.76 12.47
N MET A 49 -7.16 9.06 12.76
CA MET A 49 -5.89 9.23 12.08
C MET A 49 -5.79 8.26 10.90
N LEU A 50 -5.27 8.74 9.79
CA LEU A 50 -4.92 7.95 8.61
C LEU A 50 -3.40 8.04 8.41
N LEU A 51 -2.71 6.91 8.54
CA LEU A 51 -1.26 6.85 8.46
C LEU A 51 -0.82 5.98 7.28
N ILE A 52 0.19 6.47 6.56
CA ILE A 52 0.90 5.68 5.54
C ILE A 52 2.35 5.57 6.02
N GLY A 53 2.82 4.34 6.26
CA GLY A 53 4.17 4.09 6.77
C GLY A 53 4.98 3.16 5.88
N VAL A 54 6.29 3.39 5.83
CA VAL A 54 7.26 2.56 5.11
C VAL A 54 8.37 2.09 6.04
N GLY A 55 8.96 0.93 5.72
CA GLY A 55 10.05 0.36 6.49
C GLY A 55 11.42 0.99 6.16
N PRO A 56 12.45 0.69 6.97
CA PRO A 56 13.80 1.22 6.74
C PRO A 56 14.41 0.75 5.41
N LEU A 57 14.07 -0.46 4.96
CA LEU A 57 14.59 -1.05 3.73
C LEU A 57 13.72 -0.75 2.50
N THR A 58 12.56 -0.10 2.67
CA THR A 58 11.66 0.23 1.56
C THR A 58 12.34 1.19 0.59
N GLY A 59 12.27 0.86 -0.71
CA GLY A 59 12.90 1.67 -1.76
C GLY A 59 14.41 1.46 -1.95
N THR A 60 15.03 0.55 -1.20
CA THR A 60 16.42 0.13 -1.38
C THR A 60 16.55 -0.95 -2.45
N LEU A 61 17.78 -1.44 -2.68
CA LEU A 61 18.06 -2.51 -3.67
C LEU A 61 17.64 -3.90 -3.21
N LEU A 62 17.20 -4.08 -1.97
CA LEU A 62 16.82 -5.38 -1.44
C LEU A 62 15.52 -5.87 -2.09
N SER A 63 15.54 -7.08 -2.65
CA SER A 63 14.32 -7.74 -3.15
C SER A 63 13.27 -7.91 -2.06
N ALA A 64 11.99 -7.82 -2.44
CA ALA A 64 10.82 -7.95 -1.56
C ALA A 64 10.68 -6.90 -0.44
N SER A 65 11.42 -5.78 -0.49
CA SER A 65 11.38 -4.71 0.52
C SER A 65 10.41 -3.56 0.20
N ALA A 66 9.63 -3.63 -0.86
CA ALA A 66 8.82 -2.53 -1.39
C ALA A 66 7.47 -2.30 -0.67
N PHE A 67 7.24 -2.92 0.48
CA PHE A 67 5.95 -2.80 1.17
C PHE A 67 5.79 -1.44 1.86
N MET A 68 4.57 -0.94 1.78
CA MET A 68 4.05 0.12 2.64
C MET A 68 2.84 -0.38 3.41
N THR A 69 2.46 0.29 4.50
CA THR A 69 1.24 0.03 5.26
C THR A 69 0.38 1.27 5.36
N ILE A 70 -0.94 1.07 5.31
CA ILE A 70 -1.94 2.10 5.63
C ILE A 70 -2.63 1.66 6.90
N SER A 71 -2.67 2.55 7.90
CA SER A 71 -3.23 2.22 9.21
C SER A 71 -4.14 3.35 9.74
N GLY A 72 -5.07 2.98 10.61
CA GLY A 72 -6.01 3.87 11.27
C GLY A 72 -6.99 3.07 12.14
N LYS A 73 -7.92 3.71 12.82
CA LYS A 73 -9.03 2.97 13.45
C LYS A 73 -9.96 2.49 12.35
N SER A 74 -10.18 1.18 12.28
CA SER A 74 -10.89 0.52 11.18
C SER A 74 -12.39 0.84 11.21
N PRO A 75 -12.96 1.35 10.12
CA PRO A 75 -14.42 1.49 9.99
C PRO A 75 -15.17 0.15 9.98
N LEU A 76 -14.46 -0.93 9.64
CA LEU A 76 -15.03 -2.28 9.57
C LEU A 76 -15.08 -2.96 10.94
N THR A 77 -13.99 -2.83 11.72
CA THR A 77 -13.82 -3.62 12.96
C THR A 77 -13.89 -2.79 14.24
N GLY A 78 -13.76 -1.46 14.17
CA GLY A 78 -13.72 -0.57 15.32
C GLY A 78 -12.41 -0.60 16.14
N ILE A 79 -11.44 -1.45 15.73
CA ILE A 79 -10.13 -1.59 16.37
C ILE A 79 -9.02 -1.13 15.43
N LEU A 80 -7.75 -1.38 15.77
CA LEU A 80 -6.61 -1.11 14.88
C LEU A 80 -6.83 -1.76 13.51
N GLY A 81 -6.88 -0.93 12.48
CA GLY A 81 -6.84 -1.35 11.09
C GLY A 81 -5.46 -1.16 10.51
N ASP A 82 -4.96 -2.20 9.84
CA ASP A 82 -3.69 -2.16 9.12
C ASP A 82 -3.81 -2.96 7.82
N SER A 83 -3.33 -2.40 6.74
CA SER A 83 -3.35 -3.03 5.44
C SER A 83 -2.09 -2.70 4.66
N ALA A 84 -1.41 -3.73 4.16
CA ALA A 84 -0.14 -3.57 3.47
C ALA A 84 -0.29 -3.79 1.95
N ALA A 85 0.49 -3.06 1.17
CA ALA A 85 0.64 -3.27 -0.25
C ALA A 85 2.11 -3.14 -0.67
N GLY A 86 2.52 -3.98 -1.60
CA GLY A 86 3.77 -3.82 -2.32
C GLY A 86 3.62 -2.84 -3.50
N GLY A 87 4.51 -2.96 -4.48
CA GLY A 87 4.48 -2.12 -5.69
C GLY A 87 5.57 -1.06 -5.67
N PHE A 88 5.26 0.13 -6.13
CA PHE A 88 6.23 1.23 -6.28
C PHE A 88 5.95 2.40 -5.35
N PHE A 89 4.72 2.53 -4.85
CA PHE A 89 4.30 3.67 -4.03
C PHE A 89 5.15 3.86 -2.77
N GLY A 90 5.40 2.77 -2.02
CA GLY A 90 6.21 2.84 -0.81
C GLY A 90 7.65 3.27 -1.08
N ALA A 91 8.25 2.75 -2.16
CA ALA A 91 9.60 3.14 -2.58
C ALA A 91 9.67 4.63 -2.96
N GLU A 92 8.69 5.11 -3.72
CA GLU A 92 8.59 6.52 -4.12
C GLU A 92 8.42 7.45 -2.91
N LEU A 93 7.58 7.05 -1.91
CA LEU A 93 7.42 7.80 -0.68
C LEU A 93 8.73 7.89 0.12
N LYS A 94 9.48 6.78 0.20
CA LYS A 94 10.79 6.76 0.85
C LYS A 94 11.80 7.63 0.10
N GLN A 95 11.79 7.61 -1.22
CA GLN A 95 12.64 8.46 -2.07
C GLN A 95 12.26 9.94 -1.96
N ALA A 96 11.00 10.26 -1.69
CA ALA A 96 10.57 11.62 -1.36
C ALA A 96 11.02 12.07 0.05
N GLY A 97 11.69 11.21 0.82
CA GLY A 97 12.28 11.52 2.11
C GLY A 97 11.37 11.30 3.31
N TYR A 98 10.32 10.47 3.17
CA TYR A 98 9.36 10.23 4.26
C TYR A 98 9.33 8.77 4.70
N ASP A 99 9.36 8.57 6.03
CA ASP A 99 9.12 7.28 6.69
C ASP A 99 7.64 7.08 6.96
N GLN A 100 6.92 8.18 7.18
CA GLN A 100 5.50 8.17 7.52
C GLN A 100 4.80 9.44 7.04
N VAL A 101 3.57 9.30 6.60
CA VAL A 101 2.61 10.41 6.41
C VAL A 101 1.45 10.19 7.36
N LEU A 102 1.23 11.14 8.27
CA LEU A 102 0.14 11.13 9.22
C LEU A 102 -0.87 12.21 8.82
N MET A 103 -2.12 11.81 8.60
CA MET A 103 -3.20 12.68 8.16
C MET A 103 -4.33 12.68 9.18
N THR A 104 -4.74 13.86 9.63
CA THR A 104 -5.92 14.10 10.48
C THR A 104 -6.88 15.06 9.77
N GLY A 105 -8.02 15.31 10.37
CA GLY A 105 -9.02 16.21 9.78
C GLY A 105 -9.78 15.60 8.61
N ARG A 106 -10.52 16.45 7.90
CA ARG A 106 -11.31 16.13 6.71
C ARG A 106 -11.29 17.30 5.73
N CYS A 107 -11.05 17.04 4.46
CA CYS A 107 -11.17 18.06 3.42
C CYS A 107 -12.63 18.54 3.29
N GLN A 108 -12.82 19.84 3.06
CA GLN A 108 -14.16 20.41 2.82
C GLN A 108 -14.77 19.90 1.50
N LYS A 109 -13.93 19.66 0.49
CA LYS A 109 -14.30 19.15 -0.83
C LYS A 109 -13.42 17.95 -1.17
N PRO A 110 -13.85 17.07 -2.09
CA PRO A 110 -12.98 16.00 -2.60
C PRO A 110 -11.61 16.53 -2.99
N SER A 111 -10.57 15.95 -2.42
CA SER A 111 -9.19 16.39 -2.59
C SER A 111 -8.25 15.20 -2.73
N TYR A 112 -7.04 15.45 -3.20
CA TYR A 112 -5.94 14.50 -3.10
C TYR A 112 -4.71 15.18 -2.50
N LEU A 113 -3.92 14.40 -1.77
CA LEU A 113 -2.65 14.86 -1.24
C LEU A 113 -1.56 14.61 -2.28
N TYR A 114 -0.82 15.65 -2.67
CA TYR A 114 0.35 15.54 -3.54
C TYR A 114 1.62 15.78 -2.74
N ILE A 115 2.58 14.86 -2.85
CA ILE A 115 3.88 14.92 -2.19
C ILE A 115 4.93 14.81 -3.28
N ALA A 116 5.74 15.84 -3.43
CA ALA A 116 6.88 15.85 -4.35
C ALA A 116 8.11 16.37 -3.59
N ASP A 117 8.91 15.45 -3.08
CA ASP A 117 10.05 15.75 -2.21
C ASP A 117 9.61 16.69 -1.05
N ASP A 118 10.08 17.93 -1.00
CA ASP A 118 9.71 18.89 0.05
C ASP A 118 8.37 19.59 -0.18
N CYS A 119 7.75 19.43 -1.35
CA CYS A 119 6.46 20.03 -1.67
C CYS A 119 5.32 19.11 -1.23
N ILE A 120 4.44 19.62 -0.35
CA ILE A 120 3.24 18.91 0.13
C ILE A 120 2.04 19.80 -0.09
N GLU A 121 1.08 19.34 -0.91
CA GLU A 121 -0.08 20.13 -1.30
C GLU A 121 -1.36 19.30 -1.25
N ILE A 122 -2.44 19.90 -0.73
CA ILE A 122 -3.80 19.38 -0.85
C ILE A 122 -4.42 20.00 -2.10
N ARG A 123 -4.70 19.18 -3.10
CA ARG A 123 -5.23 19.60 -4.39
C ARG A 123 -6.68 19.18 -4.57
N ASN A 124 -7.47 20.00 -5.25
CA ASN A 124 -8.88 19.69 -5.54
C ASN A 124 -8.98 18.43 -6.42
N ALA A 125 -9.85 17.50 -5.99
CA ALA A 125 -10.15 16.25 -6.70
C ALA A 125 -11.64 16.12 -7.05
N SER A 126 -12.41 17.21 -7.08
CA SER A 126 -13.85 17.15 -7.39
C SER A 126 -14.12 16.54 -8.76
N HIS A 127 -13.24 16.78 -9.73
CA HIS A 127 -13.30 16.22 -11.07
C HIS A 127 -12.91 14.73 -11.15
N LEU A 128 -12.35 14.18 -10.05
CA LEU A 128 -11.98 12.78 -9.90
C LEU A 128 -13.02 11.96 -9.12
N TRP A 129 -13.90 12.63 -8.38
CA TRP A 129 -14.92 11.94 -7.59
C TRP A 129 -15.90 11.21 -8.50
N GLY A 130 -16.22 9.97 -8.15
CA GLY A 130 -17.00 9.05 -8.99
C GLY A 130 -16.18 8.26 -10.01
N LYS A 131 -14.93 8.64 -10.29
CA LYS A 131 -14.05 7.89 -11.19
C LYS A 131 -13.48 6.64 -10.52
N ASP A 132 -13.23 5.62 -11.31
CA ASP A 132 -12.50 4.43 -10.88
C ASP A 132 -11.00 4.72 -10.61
N ILE A 133 -10.28 3.71 -10.13
CA ILE A 133 -8.86 3.84 -9.76
C ILE A 133 -7.96 4.07 -10.97
N TRP A 134 -8.27 3.50 -12.13
CA TRP A 134 -7.49 3.64 -13.36
C TRP A 134 -7.63 5.04 -13.93
N GLN A 135 -8.88 5.51 -14.07
CA GLN A 135 -9.20 6.87 -14.51
C GLN A 135 -8.59 7.91 -13.56
N THR A 136 -8.70 7.70 -12.25
CA THR A 136 -8.13 8.58 -11.23
C THR A 136 -6.62 8.69 -11.39
N THR A 137 -5.92 7.55 -11.48
CA THR A 137 -4.46 7.52 -11.64
C THR A 137 -4.00 8.19 -12.94
N ALA A 138 -4.68 7.88 -14.05
CA ALA A 138 -4.35 8.46 -15.35
C ALA A 138 -4.57 9.98 -15.36
N THR A 139 -5.68 10.45 -14.77
CA THR A 139 -5.98 11.89 -14.70
C THR A 139 -4.98 12.62 -13.83
N ILE A 140 -4.64 12.12 -12.63
CA ILE A 140 -3.64 12.75 -11.75
C ILE A 140 -2.27 12.86 -12.46
N ARG A 141 -1.82 11.80 -13.14
CA ARG A 141 -0.56 11.83 -13.90
C ARG A 141 -0.58 12.86 -15.03
N LYS A 142 -1.71 12.96 -15.75
CA LYS A 142 -1.91 13.96 -16.79
C LYS A 142 -1.88 15.38 -16.23
N ASP A 143 -2.61 15.64 -15.14
CA ASP A 143 -2.71 16.96 -14.50
C ASP A 143 -1.36 17.42 -13.94
N LEU A 144 -0.53 16.46 -13.47
CA LEU A 144 0.83 16.73 -13.01
C LEU A 144 1.88 16.73 -14.12
N ASN A 145 1.49 16.34 -15.35
CA ASN A 145 2.39 16.13 -16.48
C ASN A 145 3.60 15.23 -16.14
N ASP A 146 3.38 14.21 -15.30
CA ASP A 146 4.42 13.28 -14.85
C ASP A 146 3.86 11.84 -14.70
N ASN A 147 4.24 10.97 -15.63
CA ASN A 147 3.82 9.56 -15.64
C ASN A 147 4.54 8.72 -14.56
N ALA A 148 5.61 9.22 -13.96
CA ALA A 148 6.35 8.52 -12.91
C ALA A 148 5.69 8.65 -11.54
N VAL A 149 4.76 9.58 -11.36
CA VAL A 149 3.99 9.75 -10.11
C VAL A 149 3.31 8.44 -9.71
N GLN A 150 3.51 8.05 -8.46
CA GLN A 150 2.88 6.88 -7.88
C GLN A 150 1.61 7.30 -7.12
N VAL A 151 0.51 6.59 -7.35
CA VAL A 151 -0.81 6.98 -6.83
C VAL A 151 -1.41 5.86 -6.00
N ALA A 152 -1.84 6.18 -4.78
CA ALA A 152 -2.70 5.36 -3.94
C ALA A 152 -4.09 6.00 -3.93
N ALA A 153 -5.09 5.34 -4.50
CA ALA A 153 -6.42 5.93 -4.73
C ALA A 153 -7.56 5.02 -4.27
N ILE A 154 -8.71 5.65 -3.98
CA ILE A 154 -9.98 4.96 -3.77
C ILE A 154 -10.87 5.08 -5.01
N GLY A 155 -11.72 4.07 -5.21
CA GLY A 155 -12.83 4.10 -6.16
C GLY A 155 -14.15 4.49 -5.49
N PRO A 156 -15.27 4.38 -6.23
CA PRO A 156 -16.61 4.73 -5.73
C PRO A 156 -17.00 4.01 -4.43
N ALA A 157 -16.49 2.80 -4.17
CA ALA A 157 -16.76 2.08 -2.92
C ALA A 157 -16.23 2.84 -1.69
N GLY A 158 -15.01 3.40 -1.78
CA GLY A 158 -14.46 4.23 -0.70
C GLY A 158 -15.21 5.55 -0.54
N GLU A 159 -15.55 6.20 -1.65
CA GLU A 159 -16.34 7.44 -1.69
C GLU A 159 -17.72 7.29 -1.02
N ASN A 160 -18.36 6.13 -1.23
CA ASN A 160 -19.64 5.76 -0.65
C ASN A 160 -19.53 5.09 0.73
N LEU A 161 -18.38 5.18 1.37
CA LEU A 161 -18.11 4.69 2.73
C LEU A 161 -18.40 3.19 2.93
N VAL A 162 -18.19 2.38 1.90
CA VAL A 162 -18.28 0.92 2.03
C VAL A 162 -17.20 0.46 3.00
N LYS A 163 -17.61 -0.17 4.12
CA LYS A 163 -16.74 -0.45 5.27
C LYS A 163 -15.52 -1.33 4.98
N TYR A 164 -15.54 -2.11 3.91
CA TYR A 164 -14.42 -2.94 3.45
C TYR A 164 -13.76 -2.42 2.16
N ALA A 165 -14.03 -1.17 1.78
CA ALA A 165 -13.42 -0.55 0.61
C ALA A 165 -11.87 -0.56 0.71
N THR A 166 -11.22 -0.78 -0.42
CA THR A 166 -9.78 -0.89 -0.53
C THR A 166 -9.14 0.42 -0.99
N VAL A 167 -7.83 0.55 -0.75
CA VAL A 167 -6.99 1.55 -1.40
C VAL A 167 -6.13 0.83 -2.44
N ALA A 168 -6.19 1.28 -3.69
CA ALA A 168 -5.41 0.72 -4.79
C ALA A 168 -4.14 1.52 -5.03
N CYS A 169 -2.99 0.85 -4.99
CA CYS A 169 -1.69 1.43 -5.30
C CYS A 169 -1.28 1.03 -6.71
N ASN A 170 -1.00 2.01 -7.56
CA ASN A 170 -0.53 1.77 -8.92
C ASN A 170 -1.42 0.84 -9.75
N ASN A 171 -2.74 0.90 -9.54
CA ASN A 171 -3.78 0.14 -10.24
C ASN A 171 -3.71 -1.40 -10.09
N SER A 172 -2.77 -1.93 -9.29
CA SER A 172 -2.55 -3.39 -9.23
C SER A 172 -2.21 -3.94 -7.85
N ARG A 173 -1.96 -3.08 -6.87
CA ARG A 173 -1.62 -3.49 -5.51
C ARG A 173 -2.65 -2.92 -4.55
N MET A 174 -3.28 -3.79 -3.78
CA MET A 174 -4.42 -3.41 -2.96
C MET A 174 -4.08 -3.46 -1.48
N CYS A 175 -4.34 -2.37 -0.77
CA CYS A 175 -4.53 -2.38 0.67
C CYS A 175 -5.97 -2.83 0.94
N GLY A 176 -6.19 -4.15 0.87
CA GLY A 176 -7.51 -4.78 0.71
C GLY A 176 -8.20 -5.16 2.01
N ARG A 177 -7.61 -4.89 3.18
CA ARG A 177 -8.18 -5.29 4.47
C ARG A 177 -8.51 -4.09 5.34
N THR A 178 -9.36 -4.31 6.36
CA THR A 178 -9.70 -3.36 7.45
C THR A 178 -10.37 -2.05 7.01
N GLY A 179 -10.78 -1.92 5.74
CA GLY A 179 -11.60 -0.79 5.26
C GLY A 179 -10.86 0.55 5.16
N MET A 180 -9.57 0.53 4.88
CA MET A 180 -8.80 1.79 4.76
C MET A 180 -9.30 2.68 3.63
N GLY A 181 -9.91 2.13 2.57
CA GLY A 181 -10.56 2.92 1.52
C GLY A 181 -11.78 3.69 2.02
N CYS A 182 -12.55 3.13 2.95
CA CYS A 182 -13.63 3.83 3.63
C CYS A 182 -13.09 5.00 4.49
N LEU A 183 -11.96 4.80 5.17
CA LEU A 183 -11.32 5.86 5.94
C LEU A 183 -10.82 7.01 5.04
N PHE A 184 -10.28 6.72 3.85
CA PHE A 184 -9.98 7.75 2.84
C PHE A 184 -11.24 8.52 2.46
N GLY A 185 -12.33 7.83 2.14
CA GLY A 185 -13.61 8.45 1.77
C GLY A 185 -14.18 9.33 2.86
N SER A 186 -14.13 8.89 4.15
CA SER A 186 -14.61 9.69 5.29
C SER A 186 -13.86 11.00 5.46
N LYS A 187 -12.64 11.09 4.94
CA LYS A 187 -11.80 12.30 4.93
C LYS A 187 -11.93 13.13 3.66
N HIS A 188 -12.83 12.77 2.74
CA HIS A 188 -12.92 13.31 1.38
C HIS A 188 -11.58 13.28 0.62
N LEU A 189 -10.75 12.30 0.94
CA LEU A 189 -9.44 12.09 0.32
C LEU A 189 -9.56 11.06 -0.80
N LYS A 190 -9.51 11.51 -2.06
CA LYS A 190 -9.59 10.65 -3.25
C LYS A 190 -8.34 9.82 -3.45
N ALA A 191 -7.18 10.43 -3.20
CA ALA A 191 -5.90 9.80 -3.45
C ALA A 191 -4.77 10.46 -2.65
N VAL A 192 -3.65 9.73 -2.56
CA VAL A 192 -2.33 10.29 -2.25
C VAL A 192 -1.45 10.03 -3.46
N ALA A 193 -0.84 11.07 -4.01
CA ALA A 193 0.05 11.02 -5.16
C ALA A 193 1.46 11.42 -4.73
N VAL A 194 2.46 10.61 -5.07
CA VAL A 194 3.83 10.81 -4.59
C VAL A 194 4.81 10.82 -5.77
N ARG A 195 5.78 11.73 -5.70
CA ARG A 195 6.93 11.81 -6.59
C ARG A 195 8.19 12.04 -5.74
N GLY A 196 9.07 11.05 -5.66
CA GLY A 196 10.34 11.12 -4.96
C GLY A 196 11.53 11.12 -5.92
N ARG A 197 12.45 12.07 -5.76
CA ARG A 197 13.68 12.17 -6.55
C ARG A 197 14.94 12.02 -5.70
N GLY A 198 14.78 11.86 -4.40
CA GLY A 198 15.86 11.70 -3.43
C GLY A 198 16.56 10.35 -3.57
N ARG A 199 17.77 10.29 -3.03
CA ARG A 199 18.57 9.06 -2.94
C ARG A 199 18.51 8.52 -1.52
N LEU A 200 18.41 7.21 -1.40
CA LEU A 200 18.52 6.53 -0.10
C LEU A 200 19.99 6.26 0.19
N THR A 201 20.42 6.58 1.41
CA THR A 201 21.77 6.32 1.89
C THR A 201 21.80 5.07 2.74
N VAL A 202 22.85 4.28 2.60
CA VAL A 202 23.13 3.06 3.37
C VAL A 202 24.51 3.22 4.00
N ALA A 203 24.65 2.85 5.26
CA ALA A 203 25.88 3.06 6.03
C ALA A 203 27.10 2.38 5.39
N ASP A 204 26.94 1.11 4.97
CA ASP A 204 27.94 0.36 4.21
C ASP A 204 27.34 -0.01 2.84
N SER A 205 27.58 0.84 1.85
CA SER A 205 26.98 0.65 0.52
C SER A 205 27.53 -0.58 -0.22
N LEU A 206 28.82 -0.92 -0.04
CA LEU A 206 29.44 -2.05 -0.72
C LEU A 206 29.00 -3.37 -0.09
N GLY A 207 29.07 -3.48 1.23
CA GLY A 207 28.60 -4.65 1.96
C GLY A 207 27.11 -4.91 1.72
N TYR A 208 26.29 -3.84 1.72
CA TYR A 208 24.88 -3.94 1.42
C TYR A 208 24.59 -4.42 0.00
N LEU A 209 25.32 -3.89 -1.00
CA LEU A 209 25.16 -4.33 -2.39
C LEU A 209 25.53 -5.82 -2.55
N ASN A 210 26.59 -6.27 -1.92
CA ASN A 210 27.01 -7.69 -1.95
C ASN A 210 25.96 -8.58 -1.29
N LEU A 211 25.40 -8.17 -0.15
CA LEU A 211 24.30 -8.88 0.52
C LEU A 211 23.04 -8.94 -0.38
N CYS A 212 22.67 -7.85 -1.05
CA CYS A 212 21.54 -7.86 -1.97
C CYS A 212 21.74 -8.84 -3.12
N ARG A 213 22.95 -8.88 -3.71
CA ARG A 213 23.30 -9.84 -4.79
C ARG A 213 23.25 -11.28 -4.31
N GLU A 214 23.76 -11.56 -3.11
CA GLU A 214 23.70 -12.89 -2.50
C GLU A 214 22.26 -13.34 -2.28
N LEU A 215 21.41 -12.48 -1.73
CA LEU A 215 20.00 -12.78 -1.50
C LEU A 215 19.23 -12.95 -2.82
N ASP A 216 19.48 -12.11 -3.81
CA ASP A 216 18.88 -12.26 -5.13
C ASP A 216 19.28 -13.59 -5.78
N HIS A 217 20.56 -13.97 -5.67
CA HIS A 217 21.02 -15.28 -6.15
C HIS A 217 20.29 -16.43 -5.43
N LYS A 218 20.18 -16.38 -4.10
CA LYS A 218 19.45 -17.39 -3.31
C LYS A 218 17.97 -17.47 -3.70
N ILE A 219 17.32 -16.32 -3.97
CA ILE A 219 15.94 -16.29 -4.44
C ILE A 219 15.79 -16.95 -5.81
N MET A 220 16.64 -16.58 -6.77
CA MET A 220 16.54 -17.04 -8.15
C MET A 220 16.96 -18.51 -8.34
N THR A 221 17.84 -19.04 -7.47
CA THR A 221 18.27 -20.43 -7.50
C THR A 221 17.44 -21.36 -6.61
N HIS A 222 16.44 -20.82 -5.89
CA HIS A 222 15.57 -21.63 -5.03
C HIS A 222 14.73 -22.59 -5.89
N PRO A 223 14.58 -23.88 -5.54
CA PRO A 223 13.83 -24.86 -6.33
C PRO A 223 12.39 -24.45 -6.67
N GLU A 224 11.72 -23.71 -5.78
CA GLU A 224 10.35 -23.22 -5.98
C GLU A 224 10.28 -21.89 -6.76
N TYR A 225 11.41 -21.32 -7.19
CA TYR A 225 11.44 -20.01 -7.84
C TYR A 225 10.57 -19.97 -9.10
N GLU A 226 10.79 -20.91 -10.02
CA GLU A 226 10.07 -20.96 -11.30
C GLU A 226 8.56 -21.11 -11.09
N LYS A 227 8.16 -21.96 -10.17
CA LYS A 227 6.75 -22.17 -9.84
C LYS A 227 6.13 -20.89 -9.24
N ARG A 228 6.87 -20.23 -8.32
CA ARG A 228 6.42 -18.98 -7.70
C ARG A 228 6.36 -17.82 -8.70
N ASN A 229 7.32 -17.73 -9.59
CA ASN A 229 7.37 -16.73 -10.66
C ASN A 229 6.24 -16.97 -11.68
N SER A 230 6.02 -18.23 -12.09
CA SER A 230 5.00 -18.56 -13.09
C SER A 230 3.57 -18.49 -12.56
N LEU A 231 3.33 -18.93 -11.31
CA LEU A 231 1.98 -19.03 -10.73
C LEU A 231 1.64 -17.92 -9.71
N GLY A 232 2.64 -17.21 -9.17
CA GLY A 232 2.44 -16.21 -8.12
C GLY A 232 1.86 -16.81 -6.84
N SER A 233 1.07 -16.05 -6.09
CA SER A 233 0.45 -16.53 -4.84
C SER A 233 -0.68 -17.54 -5.08
N THR A 234 -1.22 -17.61 -6.29
CA THR A 234 -2.29 -18.55 -6.65
C THR A 234 -1.79 -20.00 -6.79
N LEU A 235 -0.48 -20.22 -6.74
CA LEU A 235 0.13 -21.56 -6.69
C LEU A 235 -0.37 -22.43 -5.52
N LEU A 236 -0.87 -21.79 -4.45
CA LEU A 236 -1.35 -22.49 -3.26
C LEU A 236 -2.81 -22.98 -3.37
N MET A 237 -3.59 -22.50 -4.36
CA MET A 237 -5.03 -22.76 -4.41
C MET A 237 -5.36 -24.25 -4.49
N THR A 238 -4.73 -24.98 -5.42
CA THR A 238 -4.96 -26.42 -5.59
C THR A 238 -4.54 -27.21 -4.36
N ALA A 239 -3.38 -26.87 -3.78
CA ALA A 239 -2.88 -27.55 -2.57
C ALA A 239 -3.79 -27.29 -1.36
N LEU A 240 -4.21 -26.05 -1.12
CA LEU A 240 -5.12 -25.70 -0.04
C LEU A 240 -6.50 -26.36 -0.21
N ASN A 241 -6.98 -26.48 -1.44
CA ASN A 241 -8.22 -27.19 -1.75
C ASN A 241 -8.08 -28.69 -1.41
N GLY A 242 -6.96 -29.31 -1.78
CA GLY A 242 -6.73 -30.73 -1.51
C GLY A 242 -6.71 -31.11 -0.04
N ILE A 243 -6.41 -30.18 0.85
CA ILE A 243 -6.47 -30.38 2.32
C ILE A 243 -7.69 -29.75 2.99
N GLY A 244 -8.66 -29.27 2.20
CA GLY A 244 -9.95 -28.81 2.73
C GLY A 244 -9.95 -27.46 3.44
N ILE A 245 -8.95 -26.60 3.18
CA ILE A 245 -8.83 -25.29 3.83
C ILE A 245 -8.83 -24.11 2.86
N LEU A 246 -9.29 -24.29 1.62
CA LEU A 246 -9.48 -23.18 0.68
C LEU A 246 -10.81 -22.47 0.99
N PRO A 247 -10.79 -21.24 1.54
CA PRO A 247 -12.02 -20.52 1.85
C PRO A 247 -12.89 -20.34 0.60
N THR A 248 -14.08 -20.90 0.62
CA THR A 248 -15.03 -20.91 -0.48
C THR A 248 -16.41 -20.47 0.01
N ASP A 249 -17.25 -19.93 -0.86
CA ASP A 249 -18.60 -19.46 -0.58
C ASP A 249 -18.68 -18.57 0.69
N HIS A 250 -17.91 -17.49 0.70
CA HIS A 250 -17.83 -16.56 1.83
C HIS A 250 -17.40 -17.19 3.15
N PHE A 251 -16.43 -18.10 3.12
CA PHE A 251 -15.93 -18.88 4.28
C PHE A 251 -16.91 -19.92 4.84
N GLN A 252 -17.95 -20.27 4.08
CA GLN A 252 -18.89 -21.30 4.50
C GLN A 252 -18.39 -22.71 4.21
N GLN A 253 -17.44 -22.83 3.25
CA GLN A 253 -16.84 -24.10 2.86
C GLN A 253 -15.32 -23.99 2.82
N GLY A 254 -14.63 -25.13 3.02
CA GLY A 254 -13.18 -25.26 2.89
C GLY A 254 -12.74 -25.96 1.60
N LEU A 255 -13.70 -26.42 0.80
CA LEU A 255 -13.49 -27.08 -0.48
C LEU A 255 -14.18 -26.30 -1.60
N CYS A 256 -13.50 -26.19 -2.73
CA CYS A 256 -13.99 -25.55 -3.94
C CYS A 256 -14.12 -26.61 -5.06
N ASP A 257 -15.33 -26.95 -5.46
CA ASP A 257 -15.59 -27.98 -6.49
C ASP A 257 -15.12 -27.54 -7.88
N TYR A 258 -14.90 -26.24 -8.08
CA TYR A 258 -14.46 -25.66 -9.34
C TYR A 258 -13.03 -25.08 -9.26
N VAL A 259 -12.20 -25.56 -8.32
CA VAL A 259 -10.83 -25.05 -8.12
C VAL A 259 -9.99 -25.05 -9.41
N ASP A 260 -10.14 -26.07 -10.26
CA ASP A 260 -9.43 -26.17 -11.53
C ASP A 260 -9.75 -25.01 -12.50
N ARG A 261 -10.92 -24.40 -12.37
CA ARG A 261 -11.33 -23.25 -13.21
C ARG A 261 -10.73 -21.92 -12.75
N VAL A 262 -10.31 -21.83 -11.49
CA VAL A 262 -9.81 -20.60 -10.83
C VAL A 262 -8.37 -20.77 -10.30
N SER A 263 -7.75 -21.90 -10.53
CA SER A 263 -6.39 -22.22 -10.08
C SER A 263 -5.32 -21.30 -10.68
N GLY A 264 -4.15 -21.28 -10.08
CA GLY A 264 -3.00 -20.54 -10.58
C GLY A 264 -2.54 -21.01 -11.95
N GLU A 265 -2.64 -22.30 -12.20
CA GLU A 265 -2.34 -22.97 -13.46
C GLU A 265 -3.27 -22.47 -14.59
N THR A 266 -4.57 -22.53 -14.37
CA THR A 266 -5.57 -22.04 -15.33
C THR A 266 -5.45 -20.54 -15.57
N LEU A 267 -5.19 -19.76 -14.50
CA LEU A 267 -4.93 -18.33 -14.64
C LEU A 267 -3.67 -18.07 -15.50
N ALA A 268 -2.61 -18.85 -15.29
CA ALA A 268 -1.38 -18.69 -16.06
C ALA A 268 -1.55 -19.06 -17.53
N GLU A 269 -2.28 -20.13 -17.81
CA GLU A 269 -2.52 -20.61 -19.17
C GLU A 269 -3.44 -19.69 -19.97
N LYS A 270 -4.57 -19.28 -19.37
CA LYS A 270 -5.66 -18.62 -20.13
C LYS A 270 -5.63 -17.09 -20.10
N PHE A 271 -5.10 -16.49 -19.03
CA PHE A 271 -5.28 -15.05 -18.78
C PHE A 271 -3.98 -14.29 -18.57
N LYS A 272 -2.85 -14.96 -18.33
CA LYS A 272 -1.59 -14.30 -18.04
C LYS A 272 -1.01 -13.64 -19.29
N VAL A 273 -0.85 -12.32 -19.24
CA VAL A 273 -0.18 -11.55 -20.28
C VAL A 273 1.30 -11.36 -19.98
N LYS A 274 1.61 -11.00 -18.73
CA LYS A 274 3.00 -10.78 -18.23
C LYS A 274 3.07 -10.84 -16.72
N ASN A 275 4.28 -11.06 -16.20
CA ASN A 275 4.56 -10.91 -14.78
C ASN A 275 4.71 -9.42 -14.42
N LYS A 276 4.27 -9.05 -13.21
CA LYS A 276 4.55 -7.76 -12.57
C LYS A 276 5.38 -7.97 -11.31
N SER A 277 6.36 -7.10 -11.08
CA SER A 277 7.11 -7.06 -9.83
C SER A 277 6.69 -5.89 -8.95
N CYS A 278 7.10 -5.92 -7.69
CA CYS A 278 7.26 -4.74 -6.87
C CYS A 278 8.60 -4.08 -7.18
N PHE A 279 8.83 -2.87 -6.63
CA PHE A 279 10.10 -2.15 -6.77
C PHE A 279 11.27 -3.08 -6.42
N ASN A 280 12.22 -3.17 -7.32
CA ASN A 280 13.46 -3.97 -7.20
C ASN A 280 13.27 -5.42 -6.71
N CYS A 281 12.17 -6.10 -7.07
CA CYS A 281 11.91 -7.46 -6.65
C CYS A 281 12.03 -8.46 -7.81
N ASN A 282 12.97 -9.39 -7.69
CA ASN A 282 13.26 -10.40 -8.72
C ASN A 282 12.25 -11.55 -8.75
N LEU A 283 11.36 -11.66 -7.78
CA LEU A 283 10.39 -12.76 -7.70
C LEU A 283 9.24 -12.64 -8.72
N HIS A 284 8.87 -11.42 -9.15
CA HIS A 284 7.82 -11.17 -10.14
C HIS A 284 6.50 -11.91 -9.89
N CYS A 285 6.08 -12.08 -8.63
CA CYS A 285 4.98 -12.94 -8.20
C CYS A 285 3.57 -12.38 -8.47
N SER A 286 3.42 -11.30 -9.22
CA SER A 286 2.15 -10.68 -9.59
C SER A 286 1.90 -10.73 -11.09
N ARG A 287 0.63 -10.55 -11.50
CA ARG A 287 0.19 -10.67 -12.89
C ARG A 287 -0.68 -9.53 -13.32
#